data_c361a174367bb3558ac3b2b75d63752e
#
_entry.id   c361a174367bb3558ac3b2b75d63752e
#
_cell.length_a   1.000
_cell.length_b   1.000
_cell.length_c   1.000
_cell.angle_alpha   90.00
_cell.angle_beta   90.00
_cell.angle_gamma   90.00
#
_symmetry.space_group_name_H-M   'P 1'
#
loop_
_entity.id
_entity.type
_entity.pdbx_description
1 polymer ?
#
loop_
_entity_poly.entity_id
_entity_poly.type
_entity_poly.pdbx_seq_one_letter_code
_entity_poly.pdbx_strand_id
1 'polypeptide(L)'
;MIQVENNDGEELKFFCLGGGNEVGRSCHIIEYKGKTIMLDAGVHPAYSGLESLPFYDEYDLSRVDILLISHFHLDHAASLPYVMQHTTFKGRVFMTYPTKAIYKWLLNDFVRVTTISDDNDSSNQTASSLYTDADLNESLDRIETIDYHSTIEVDGIRFTAYHAGHVLGAAMFFIEIGGIKVLFTGDYSREEDRHLN
;
A
#
# COMPACT_ATOMS: atom_id res chain seq x y z
N MET A 1 -13.13 -11.45 -5.70
CA MET A 1 -14.04 -10.35 -5.29
C MET A 1 -15.03 -10.86 -4.26
N ILE A 2 -15.20 -10.16 -3.16
CA ILE A 2 -16.25 -10.42 -2.16
C ILE A 2 -17.23 -9.25 -2.24
N GLN A 3 -18.52 -9.52 -2.26
CA GLN A 3 -19.58 -8.51 -2.26
C GLN A 3 -20.51 -8.73 -1.07
N VAL A 4 -20.85 -7.65 -0.38
CA VAL A 4 -21.83 -7.62 0.72
C VAL A 4 -22.83 -6.51 0.40
N GLU A 5 -24.09 -6.88 0.23
CA GLU A 5 -25.18 -5.95 -0.04
C GLU A 5 -25.81 -5.49 1.28
N ASN A 6 -26.08 -4.21 1.41
CA ASN A 6 -26.85 -3.67 2.53
C ASN A 6 -28.37 -3.69 2.24
N ASN A 7 -29.18 -3.32 3.24
CA ASN A 7 -30.65 -3.30 3.14
C ASN A 7 -31.18 -2.29 2.10
N ASP A 8 -30.34 -1.37 1.60
CA ASP A 8 -30.69 -0.33 0.63
C ASP A 8 -30.27 -0.72 -0.81
N GLY A 9 -29.79 -1.96 -1.04
CA GLY A 9 -29.32 -2.44 -2.33
C GLY A 9 -27.93 -1.92 -2.74
N GLU A 10 -27.20 -1.32 -1.81
CA GLU A 10 -25.83 -0.82 -2.06
C GLU A 10 -24.82 -1.92 -1.76
N GLU A 11 -23.89 -2.15 -2.68
CA GLU A 11 -22.88 -3.17 -2.57
C GLU A 11 -21.53 -2.64 -2.05
N LEU A 12 -21.03 -3.24 -0.98
CA LEU A 12 -19.62 -3.14 -0.60
C LEU A 12 -18.84 -4.18 -1.39
N LYS A 13 -17.85 -3.73 -2.18
CA LYS A 13 -16.99 -4.62 -2.94
C LYS A 13 -15.59 -4.63 -2.37
N PHE A 14 -15.04 -5.82 -2.25
CA PHE A 14 -13.66 -6.04 -1.83
C PHE A 14 -12.93 -6.85 -2.90
N PHE A 15 -11.80 -6.31 -3.37
CA PHE A 15 -10.91 -6.95 -4.32
C PHE A 15 -9.57 -7.21 -3.65
N CYS A 16 -9.04 -8.41 -3.79
CA CYS A 16 -7.69 -8.75 -3.38
C CYS A 16 -6.82 -8.84 -4.64
N LEU A 17 -5.95 -7.86 -4.84
CA LEU A 17 -5.02 -7.83 -5.97
C LEU A 17 -3.70 -8.54 -5.66
N GLY A 18 -3.42 -8.79 -4.38
CA GLY A 18 -2.25 -9.53 -3.92
C GLY A 18 -2.35 -9.84 -2.43
N GLY A 19 -1.56 -10.81 -1.95
CA GLY A 19 -1.55 -11.20 -0.54
C GLY A 19 -2.76 -12.02 -0.05
N GLY A 20 -3.62 -12.50 -0.94
CA GLY A 20 -4.86 -13.21 -0.56
C GLY A 20 -4.66 -14.62 -0.05
N ASN A 21 -3.72 -15.37 -0.62
CA ASN A 21 -3.37 -16.74 -0.24
C ASN A 21 -1.85 -16.94 -0.11
N GLU A 22 -1.11 -15.88 0.02
CA GLU A 22 0.35 -15.86 0.09
C GLU A 22 0.82 -14.72 0.99
N VAL A 23 2.07 -14.74 1.43
CA VAL A 23 2.75 -13.61 2.05
C VAL A 23 3.54 -12.89 0.97
N GLY A 24 3.24 -11.62 0.76
CA GLY A 24 3.89 -10.82 -0.27
C GLY A 24 2.88 -10.09 -1.15
N ARG A 25 3.35 -9.03 -1.82
CA ARG A 25 2.58 -8.16 -2.72
C ARG A 25 1.19 -7.78 -2.20
N SER A 26 1.09 -7.48 -0.91
CA SER A 26 -0.18 -7.09 -0.29
C SER A 26 -0.80 -5.89 -0.99
N CYS A 27 -2.02 -6.06 -1.48
CA CYS A 27 -2.80 -5.00 -2.12
C CYS A 27 -4.29 -5.36 -2.15
N HIS A 28 -5.10 -4.51 -1.54
CA HIS A 28 -6.54 -4.71 -1.47
C HIS A 28 -7.28 -3.45 -1.89
N ILE A 29 -8.46 -3.61 -2.49
CA ILE A 29 -9.34 -2.52 -2.88
C ILE A 29 -10.67 -2.66 -2.17
N ILE A 30 -11.16 -1.55 -1.61
CA ILE A 30 -12.52 -1.41 -1.09
C ILE A 30 -13.26 -0.40 -1.97
N GLU A 31 -14.41 -0.79 -2.49
CA GLU A 31 -15.30 0.09 -3.25
C GLU A 31 -16.67 0.14 -2.60
N TYR A 32 -17.16 1.33 -2.31
CA TYR A 32 -18.50 1.56 -1.76
C TYR A 32 -19.01 2.96 -2.12
N LYS A 33 -20.27 3.04 -2.61
CA LYS A 33 -20.95 4.29 -2.97
C LYS A 33 -20.12 5.24 -3.85
N GLY A 34 -19.43 4.64 -4.85
CA GLY A 34 -18.62 5.41 -5.80
C GLY A 34 -17.29 5.92 -5.23
N LYS A 35 -16.90 5.50 -4.02
CA LYS A 35 -15.60 5.77 -3.41
C LYS A 35 -14.75 4.52 -3.42
N THR A 36 -13.46 4.70 -3.64
CA THR A 36 -12.52 3.60 -3.77
C THR A 36 -11.27 3.85 -2.93
N ILE A 37 -10.95 2.88 -2.09
CA ILE A 37 -9.80 2.90 -1.20
C ILE A 37 -8.89 1.73 -1.55
N MET A 38 -7.62 2.02 -1.76
CA MET A 38 -6.56 1.01 -1.90
C MET A 38 -5.81 0.88 -0.57
N LEU A 39 -5.47 -0.34 -0.19
CA LEU A 39 -4.82 -0.70 1.06
C LEU A 39 -3.56 -1.49 0.74
N ASP A 40 -2.41 -0.91 1.06
CA ASP A 40 -1.07 -1.37 0.76
C ASP A 40 -0.73 -1.51 -0.75
N ALA A 41 0.56 -1.53 -1.05
CA ALA A 41 1.14 -1.64 -2.37
C ALA A 41 2.50 -2.35 -2.26
N GLY A 42 2.48 -3.65 -2.03
CA GLY A 42 3.67 -4.45 -1.77
C GLY A 42 4.29 -5.09 -3.01
N VAL A 43 5.43 -5.73 -2.81
CA VAL A 43 6.05 -6.63 -3.77
C VAL A 43 6.14 -8.04 -3.19
N HIS A 44 6.15 -9.05 -4.03
CA HIS A 44 6.35 -10.43 -3.58
C HIS A 44 7.85 -10.74 -3.48
N PRO A 45 8.35 -11.18 -2.32
CA PRO A 45 9.80 -11.32 -2.09
C PRO A 45 10.46 -12.47 -2.88
N ALA A 46 9.67 -13.43 -3.36
CA ALA A 46 10.19 -14.57 -4.11
C ALA A 46 10.20 -14.36 -5.64
N TYR A 47 9.65 -13.25 -6.13
CA TYR A 47 9.61 -12.91 -7.55
C TYR A 47 10.40 -11.63 -7.83
N SER A 48 10.75 -11.39 -9.07
CA SER A 48 11.45 -10.18 -9.53
C SER A 48 10.71 -9.50 -10.67
N GLY A 49 11.00 -8.21 -10.89
CA GLY A 49 10.36 -7.43 -11.95
C GLY A 49 8.83 -7.41 -11.81
N LEU A 50 8.13 -7.40 -12.94
CA LEU A 50 6.67 -7.28 -12.97
C LEU A 50 5.93 -8.44 -12.29
N GLU A 51 6.54 -9.63 -12.22
CA GLU A 51 5.93 -10.79 -11.54
C GLU A 51 5.82 -10.62 -10.03
N SER A 52 6.63 -9.73 -9.45
CA SER A 52 6.57 -9.42 -8.02
C SER A 52 5.43 -8.47 -7.64
N LEU A 53 4.79 -7.83 -8.62
CA LEU A 53 3.72 -6.86 -8.40
C LEU A 53 2.38 -7.53 -8.07
N PRO A 54 1.49 -6.86 -7.33
CA PRO A 54 0.07 -7.15 -7.33
C PRO A 54 -0.52 -7.14 -8.76
N PHE A 55 -1.65 -7.78 -8.94
CA PHE A 55 -2.37 -7.84 -10.24
C PHE A 55 -3.08 -6.50 -10.54
N TYR A 56 -2.31 -5.44 -10.75
CA TYR A 56 -2.83 -4.09 -10.97
C TYR A 56 -3.67 -3.94 -12.24
N ASP A 57 -3.46 -4.78 -13.24
CA ASP A 57 -4.22 -4.86 -14.48
C ASP A 57 -5.65 -5.40 -14.31
N GLU A 58 -5.92 -6.07 -13.18
CA GLU A 58 -7.27 -6.55 -12.83
C GLU A 58 -8.21 -5.45 -12.29
N TYR A 59 -7.70 -4.23 -12.06
CA TYR A 59 -8.50 -3.12 -11.54
C TYR A 59 -8.09 -1.77 -12.17
N ASP A 60 -9.07 -0.93 -12.47
CA ASP A 60 -8.82 0.44 -12.97
C ASP A 60 -8.38 1.36 -11.82
N LEU A 61 -7.07 1.53 -11.64
CA LEU A 61 -6.49 2.34 -10.58
C LEU A 61 -6.79 3.83 -10.70
N SER A 62 -7.28 4.32 -11.86
CA SER A 62 -7.72 5.72 -12.00
C SER A 62 -8.95 6.05 -11.12
N ARG A 63 -9.67 5.02 -10.65
CA ARG A 63 -10.83 5.13 -9.77
C ARG A 63 -10.48 5.24 -8.29
N VAL A 64 -9.22 5.00 -7.91
CA VAL A 64 -8.79 5.00 -6.50
C VAL A 64 -8.68 6.44 -5.99
N ASP A 65 -9.50 6.78 -4.98
CA ASP A 65 -9.49 8.09 -4.34
C ASP A 65 -8.31 8.25 -3.38
N ILE A 66 -8.05 7.23 -2.55
CA ILE A 66 -6.94 7.22 -1.57
C ILE A 66 -6.24 5.86 -1.52
N LEU A 67 -4.97 5.90 -1.18
CA LEU A 67 -4.14 4.73 -0.85
C LEU A 67 -3.58 4.90 0.56
N LEU A 68 -3.82 3.91 1.41
CA LEU A 68 -3.33 3.84 2.79
C LEU A 68 -2.24 2.77 2.89
N ILE A 69 -1.05 3.15 3.33
CA ILE A 69 0.07 2.23 3.56
C ILE A 69 0.15 1.93 5.06
N SER A 70 0.00 0.66 5.43
CA SER A 70 0.00 0.21 6.82
C SER A 70 1.37 0.36 7.48
N HIS A 71 2.43 -0.05 6.81
CA HIS A 71 3.80 0.05 7.29
C HIS A 71 4.82 -0.07 6.14
N PHE A 72 6.12 0.00 6.47
CA PHE A 72 7.19 0.15 5.48
C PHE A 72 7.75 -1.16 4.89
N HIS A 73 7.33 -2.35 5.35
CA HIS A 73 7.86 -3.61 4.80
C HIS A 73 7.64 -3.70 3.29
N LEU A 74 8.57 -4.34 2.58
CA LEU A 74 8.57 -4.36 1.12
C LEU A 74 7.33 -5.02 0.53
N ASP A 75 6.81 -6.03 1.19
CA ASP A 75 5.60 -6.75 0.81
C ASP A 75 4.29 -5.97 1.05
N HIS A 76 4.40 -4.76 1.65
CA HIS A 76 3.28 -3.82 1.88
C HIS A 76 3.47 -2.46 1.20
N ALA A 77 4.70 -2.04 0.89
CA ALA A 77 4.97 -0.68 0.43
C ALA A 77 5.86 -0.57 -0.81
N ALA A 78 6.60 -1.63 -1.21
CA ALA A 78 7.66 -1.46 -2.18
C ALA A 78 7.21 -1.27 -3.63
N SER A 79 5.95 -1.53 -3.99
CA SER A 79 5.44 -1.18 -5.31
C SER A 79 4.78 0.20 -5.40
N LEU A 80 4.76 0.97 -4.30
CA LEU A 80 4.14 2.29 -4.29
C LEU A 80 4.71 3.25 -5.35
N PRO A 81 6.05 3.38 -5.57
CA PRO A 81 6.57 4.24 -6.63
C PRO A 81 6.08 3.80 -8.02
N TYR A 82 6.01 2.48 -8.26
CA TYR A 82 5.46 1.95 -9.51
C TYR A 82 3.99 2.35 -9.70
N VAL A 83 3.15 2.18 -8.67
CA VAL A 83 1.73 2.59 -8.70
C VAL A 83 1.59 4.07 -9.04
N MET A 84 2.40 4.93 -8.44
CA MET A 84 2.28 6.38 -8.59
C MET A 84 2.81 6.90 -9.92
N GLN A 85 3.81 6.23 -10.54
CA GLN A 85 4.50 6.72 -11.72
C GLN A 85 4.17 5.91 -12.99
N HIS A 86 3.87 4.62 -12.87
CA HIS A 86 3.73 3.72 -14.00
C HIS A 86 2.31 3.17 -14.20
N THR A 87 1.33 3.67 -13.43
CA THR A 87 -0.09 3.30 -13.58
C THR A 87 -0.99 4.52 -13.76
N THR A 88 -2.29 4.28 -13.89
CA THR A 88 -3.31 5.35 -14.00
C THR A 88 -3.69 5.97 -12.65
N PHE A 89 -3.09 5.55 -11.55
CA PHE A 89 -3.38 6.03 -10.20
C PHE A 89 -3.17 7.55 -10.05
N LYS A 90 -4.18 8.25 -9.51
CA LYS A 90 -4.16 9.70 -9.26
C LYS A 90 -4.58 10.07 -7.83
N GLY A 91 -4.89 9.07 -7.01
CA GLY A 91 -5.35 9.27 -5.64
C GLY A 91 -4.30 9.88 -4.71
N ARG A 92 -4.73 10.21 -3.50
CA ARG A 92 -3.84 10.67 -2.43
C ARG A 92 -3.28 9.49 -1.65
N VAL A 93 -2.06 9.61 -1.18
CA VAL A 93 -1.35 8.54 -0.46
C VAL A 93 -1.06 8.96 0.97
N PHE A 94 -1.38 8.10 1.93
CA PHE A 94 -1.17 8.36 3.36
C PHE A 94 -0.43 7.22 4.03
N MET A 95 0.49 7.57 4.92
CA MET A 95 1.14 6.67 5.87
C MET A 95 1.55 7.46 7.12
N THR A 96 1.95 6.77 8.18
CA THR A 96 2.49 7.48 9.35
C THR A 96 3.84 8.11 9.04
N TYR A 97 4.20 9.16 9.80
CA TYR A 97 5.51 9.80 9.64
C TYR A 97 6.71 8.84 9.82
N PRO A 98 6.74 7.97 10.86
CA PRO A 98 7.83 7.00 10.98
C PRO A 98 7.89 6.02 9.82
N THR A 99 6.74 5.55 9.32
CA THR A 99 6.68 4.71 8.12
C THR A 99 7.32 5.41 6.93
N LYS A 100 6.96 6.67 6.65
CA LYS A 100 7.54 7.46 5.55
C LYS A 100 9.04 7.65 5.69
N ALA A 101 9.53 7.91 6.91
CA ALA A 101 10.94 8.11 7.17
C ALA A 101 11.78 6.85 6.91
N ILE A 102 11.30 5.68 7.35
CA ILE A 102 12.00 4.40 7.16
C ILE A 102 11.83 3.92 5.70
N TYR A 103 10.64 4.04 5.14
CA TYR A 103 10.31 3.74 3.74
C TYR A 103 11.31 4.35 2.76
N LYS A 104 11.63 5.64 2.94
CA LYS A 104 12.61 6.34 2.10
C LYS A 104 13.95 5.61 2.04
N TRP A 105 14.49 5.21 3.19
CA TRP A 105 15.80 4.56 3.25
C TRP A 105 15.75 3.11 2.74
N LEU A 106 14.70 2.39 3.11
CA LEU A 106 14.53 0.99 2.72
C LEU A 106 14.37 0.86 1.20
N LEU A 107 13.58 1.74 0.56
CA LEU A 107 13.40 1.68 -0.88
C LEU A 107 14.60 2.19 -1.67
N ASN A 108 15.37 3.14 -1.15
CA ASN A 108 16.66 3.49 -1.75
C ASN A 108 17.61 2.29 -1.81
N ASP A 109 17.66 1.50 -0.73
CA ASP A 109 18.46 0.27 -0.72
C ASP A 109 17.89 -0.78 -1.68
N PHE A 110 16.58 -0.97 -1.69
CA PHE A 110 15.89 -1.89 -2.59
C PHE A 110 16.20 -1.58 -4.07
N VAL A 111 16.11 -0.32 -4.52
CA VAL A 111 16.43 0.09 -5.89
C VAL A 111 17.89 -0.22 -6.21
N ARG A 112 18.82 0.10 -5.32
CA ARG A 112 20.26 -0.17 -5.55
C ARG A 112 20.55 -1.66 -5.68
N VAL A 113 19.99 -2.49 -4.79
CA VAL A 113 20.22 -3.93 -4.82
C VAL A 113 19.65 -4.56 -6.08
N THR A 114 18.47 -4.15 -6.52
CA THR A 114 17.85 -4.66 -7.75
C THR A 114 18.64 -4.23 -9.00
N THR A 115 19.12 -2.99 -9.05
CA THR A 115 19.92 -2.49 -10.18
C THR A 115 21.28 -3.22 -10.30
N ILE A 116 21.98 -3.48 -9.18
CA ILE A 116 23.27 -4.20 -9.19
C ILE A 116 23.09 -5.67 -9.63
N SER A 117 21.97 -6.28 -9.32
CA SER A 117 21.66 -7.66 -9.74
C SER A 117 21.49 -7.74 -11.25
N ASP A 118 20.93 -6.72 -11.88
CA ASP A 118 20.72 -6.63 -13.33
C ASP A 118 22.07 -6.50 -14.09
N ASP A 119 23.02 -5.74 -13.57
CA ASP A 119 24.34 -5.53 -14.20
C ASP A 119 25.21 -6.79 -14.22
N ASN A 120 24.99 -7.75 -13.33
CA ASN A 120 25.78 -8.98 -13.22
C ASN A 120 25.25 -10.15 -14.07
N ASP A 121 24.03 -10.08 -14.56
CA ASP A 121 23.43 -11.13 -15.39
C ASP A 121 23.30 -10.70 -16.86
N SER A 122 24.43 -10.70 -17.56
CA SER A 122 24.51 -10.38 -19.01
C SER A 122 23.75 -11.36 -19.91
N SER A 123 23.11 -12.40 -19.36
CA SER A 123 22.36 -13.41 -20.10
C SER A 123 20.85 -13.22 -20.09
N ASN A 124 20.30 -12.36 -19.22
CA ASN A 124 18.86 -12.12 -19.12
C ASN A 124 18.51 -10.63 -19.12
N GLN A 125 18.12 -10.11 -20.28
CA GLN A 125 17.63 -8.73 -20.47
C GLN A 125 16.25 -8.45 -19.83
N THR A 126 15.81 -9.21 -18.81
CA THR A 126 14.45 -9.18 -18.31
C THR A 126 14.30 -8.82 -16.82
N ALA A 127 15.38 -8.61 -16.07
CA ALA A 127 15.29 -8.13 -14.70
C ALA A 127 15.40 -6.59 -14.68
N SER A 128 14.44 -5.90 -15.28
CA SER A 128 14.39 -4.44 -15.18
C SER A 128 13.92 -4.02 -13.79
N SER A 129 14.63 -3.10 -13.17
CA SER A 129 14.16 -2.41 -11.96
C SER A 129 12.73 -1.92 -12.17
N LEU A 130 11.84 -2.16 -11.22
CA LEU A 130 10.42 -1.76 -11.28
C LEU A 130 10.24 -0.24 -11.44
N TYR A 131 11.17 0.53 -10.91
CA TYR A 131 11.20 2.00 -10.93
C TYR A 131 12.60 2.51 -10.63
N THR A 132 12.83 3.78 -10.91
CA THR A 132 14.12 4.48 -10.74
C THR A 132 14.18 5.23 -9.40
N ASP A 133 15.40 5.70 -9.04
CA ASP A 133 15.59 6.63 -7.92
C ASP A 133 14.77 7.94 -8.11
N ALA A 134 14.60 8.39 -9.35
CA ALA A 134 13.78 9.56 -9.66
C ALA A 134 12.30 9.31 -9.35
N ASP A 135 11.76 8.15 -9.76
CA ASP A 135 10.38 7.76 -9.47
C ASP A 135 10.14 7.65 -7.96
N LEU A 136 11.10 7.08 -7.23
CA LEU A 136 11.03 7.00 -5.77
C LEU A 136 10.98 8.39 -5.13
N ASN A 137 11.86 9.31 -5.53
CA ASN A 137 11.90 10.66 -4.97
C ASN A 137 10.61 11.43 -5.28
N GLU A 138 10.09 11.34 -6.50
CA GLU A 138 8.83 11.97 -6.89
C GLU A 138 7.65 11.39 -6.11
N SER A 139 7.65 10.08 -5.85
CA SER A 139 6.63 9.44 -5.01
C SER A 139 6.66 9.98 -3.58
N LEU A 140 7.85 10.14 -3.00
CA LEU A 140 8.02 10.66 -1.63
C LEU A 140 7.42 12.05 -1.43
N ASP A 141 7.50 12.93 -2.45
CA ASP A 141 6.97 14.29 -2.37
C ASP A 141 5.42 14.31 -2.33
N ARG A 142 4.79 13.28 -2.87
CA ARG A 142 3.32 13.14 -2.92
C ARG A 142 2.71 12.36 -1.75
N ILE A 143 3.51 11.72 -0.90
CA ILE A 143 3.04 10.99 0.27
C ILE A 143 2.73 11.99 1.38
N GLU A 144 1.50 11.94 1.89
CA GLU A 144 1.05 12.69 3.05
C GLU A 144 1.18 11.86 4.34
N THR A 145 1.44 12.53 5.45
CA THR A 145 1.57 11.85 6.74
C THR A 145 0.35 12.02 7.62
N ILE A 146 0.03 10.99 8.38
CA ILE A 146 -1.03 10.99 9.37
C ILE A 146 -0.44 10.63 10.74
N ASP A 147 -0.87 11.34 11.79
CA ASP A 147 -0.52 11.02 13.16
C ASP A 147 -1.48 9.95 13.72
N TYR A 148 -0.98 9.14 14.67
CA TYR A 148 -1.83 8.20 15.37
C TYR A 148 -2.98 8.91 16.10
N HIS A 149 -4.13 8.28 16.12
CA HIS A 149 -5.39 8.77 16.69
C HIS A 149 -5.93 10.06 16.02
N SER A 150 -5.28 10.52 14.94
CA SER A 150 -5.81 11.60 14.11
C SER A 150 -6.74 11.06 13.04
N THR A 151 -7.77 11.83 12.74
CA THR A 151 -8.74 11.51 11.66
C THR A 151 -8.55 12.48 10.51
N ILE A 152 -8.44 11.93 9.30
CA ILE A 152 -8.44 12.70 8.04
C ILE A 152 -9.72 12.39 7.29
N GLU A 153 -10.24 13.37 6.58
CA GLU A 153 -11.37 13.21 5.67
C GLU A 153 -10.98 13.67 4.26
N VAL A 154 -11.21 12.82 3.28
CA VAL A 154 -10.99 13.07 1.86
C VAL A 154 -12.24 12.68 1.10
N ASP A 155 -12.94 13.65 0.53
CA ASP A 155 -14.11 13.43 -0.33
C ASP A 155 -15.16 12.46 0.23
N GLY A 156 -15.43 12.55 1.54
CA GLY A 156 -16.41 11.68 2.23
C GLY A 156 -15.86 10.33 2.69
N ILE A 157 -14.57 10.08 2.52
CA ILE A 157 -13.85 8.98 3.14
C ILE A 157 -13.17 9.51 4.40
N ARG A 158 -13.50 8.96 5.58
CA ARG A 158 -12.84 9.29 6.83
C ARG A 158 -11.99 8.10 7.28
N PHE A 159 -10.78 8.37 7.73
CA PHE A 159 -9.92 7.32 8.27
C PHE A 159 -9.07 7.83 9.42
N THR A 160 -8.85 6.93 10.38
CA THR A 160 -8.08 7.19 11.61
C THR A 160 -7.00 6.13 11.72
N ALA A 161 -5.76 6.55 11.96
CA ALA A 161 -4.64 5.64 12.20
C ALA A 161 -4.55 5.26 13.68
N TYR A 162 -4.40 3.96 13.95
CA TYR A 162 -4.16 3.42 15.28
C TYR A 162 -2.87 2.61 15.30
N HIS A 163 -2.24 2.51 16.47
CA HIS A 163 -1.04 1.67 16.62
C HIS A 163 -1.35 0.21 16.28
N ALA A 164 -0.48 -0.40 15.48
CA ALA A 164 -0.56 -1.81 15.14
C ALA A 164 0.44 -2.68 15.92
N GLY A 165 1.37 -2.07 16.67
CA GLY A 165 2.54 -2.78 17.16
C GLY A 165 3.45 -3.17 15.99
N HIS A 166 3.89 -4.41 15.89
CA HIS A 166 4.63 -5.00 14.77
C HIS A 166 5.98 -4.32 14.47
N VAL A 167 5.96 -3.09 13.91
CA VAL A 167 7.15 -2.28 13.66
C VAL A 167 6.89 -0.79 13.91
N LEU A 168 7.95 -0.01 14.06
CA LEU A 168 7.83 1.44 14.26
C LEU A 168 7.11 2.08 13.08
N GLY A 169 6.04 2.80 13.36
CA GLY A 169 5.22 3.45 12.34
C GLY A 169 4.03 2.61 11.84
N ALA A 170 3.98 1.32 12.15
CA ALA A 170 2.87 0.47 11.71
C ALA A 170 1.52 0.97 12.24
N ALA A 171 0.54 1.03 11.35
CA ALA A 171 -0.79 1.53 11.64
C ALA A 171 -1.89 0.58 11.17
N MET A 172 -2.89 0.40 12.03
CA MET A 172 -4.21 -0.06 11.63
C MET A 172 -5.02 1.17 11.21
N PHE A 173 -5.80 1.06 10.14
CA PHE A 173 -6.69 2.13 9.69
C PHE A 173 -8.14 1.79 9.96
N PHE A 174 -8.81 2.62 10.75
CA PHE A 174 -10.24 2.58 10.92
C PHE A 174 -10.87 3.53 9.88
N ILE A 175 -11.60 2.95 8.95
CA ILE A 175 -12.11 3.63 7.75
C ILE A 175 -13.62 3.71 7.85
N GLU A 176 -14.17 4.90 7.60
CA GLU A 176 -15.61 5.18 7.54
C GLU A 176 -15.94 5.72 6.13
N ILE A 177 -16.86 5.06 5.44
CA ILE A 177 -17.24 5.39 4.07
C ILE A 177 -18.74 5.13 3.88
N GLY A 178 -19.49 6.18 3.51
CA GLY A 178 -20.93 6.06 3.22
C GLY A 178 -21.79 5.42 4.33
N GLY A 179 -21.35 5.51 5.60
CA GLY A 179 -22.03 4.94 6.77
C GLY A 179 -21.56 3.53 7.17
N ILE A 180 -20.71 2.88 6.38
CA ILE A 180 -20.04 1.63 6.79
C ILE A 180 -18.70 1.91 7.46
N LYS A 181 -18.23 0.94 8.25
CA LYS A 181 -16.98 1.00 8.99
C LYS A 181 -16.14 -0.23 8.70
N VAL A 182 -14.88 -0.03 8.35
CA VAL A 182 -13.92 -1.09 8.07
C VAL A 182 -12.68 -0.87 8.91
N LEU A 183 -12.18 -1.92 9.56
CA LEU A 183 -10.87 -1.93 10.18
C LEU A 183 -9.91 -2.72 9.31
N PHE A 184 -8.91 -2.03 8.77
CA PHE A 184 -7.77 -2.64 8.10
C PHE A 184 -6.61 -2.71 9.08
N THR A 185 -6.17 -3.91 9.41
CA THR A 185 -5.14 -4.10 10.43
C THR A 185 -3.72 -3.99 9.87
N GLY A 186 -3.53 -4.27 8.56
CA GLY A 186 -2.22 -4.60 8.05
C GLY A 186 -1.61 -5.74 8.89
N ASP A 187 -0.30 -5.77 9.01
CA ASP A 187 0.39 -6.60 9.97
C ASP A 187 0.33 -5.97 11.35
N TYR A 188 -0.03 -6.75 12.36
CA TYR A 188 -0.12 -6.26 13.73
C TYR A 188 0.50 -7.24 14.73
N SER A 189 0.96 -6.72 15.86
CA SER A 189 1.45 -7.52 16.99
C SER A 189 0.74 -7.10 18.28
N ARG A 190 0.49 -8.09 19.14
CA ARG A 190 -0.02 -7.89 20.50
C ARG A 190 1.03 -8.25 21.56
N GLU A 191 2.23 -8.55 21.11
CA GLU A 191 3.34 -8.83 22.03
C GLU A 191 3.78 -7.53 22.71
N GLU A 192 4.12 -7.64 23.98
CA GLU A 192 4.68 -6.50 24.71
C GLU A 192 6.07 -6.16 24.15
N ASP A 193 6.24 -4.95 23.66
CA ASP A 193 7.48 -4.45 23.10
C ASP A 193 7.98 -3.25 23.91
N ARG A 194 9.31 -3.05 23.96
CA ARG A 194 9.92 -1.93 24.71
C ARG A 194 9.84 -0.59 23.97
N HIS A 195 9.59 -0.63 22.67
CA HIS A 195 9.70 0.51 21.76
C HIS A 195 8.39 0.83 21.04
N LEU A 196 7.39 -0.07 21.14
CA LEU A 196 6.09 0.07 20.47
C LEU A 196 4.95 0.07 21.51
N ASN A 197 3.90 0.82 21.22
CA ASN A 197 2.67 0.87 22.04
C ASN A 197 1.62 -0.11 21.51
#